data_52203bd52cd8ebdbfd44f6ce1508d085
#
_entry.id   52203bd52cd8ebdbfd44f6ce1508d085
#
_cell.length_a   1.000
_cell.length_b   1.000
_cell.length_c   1.000
_cell.angle_alpha   90.00
_cell.angle_beta   90.00
_cell.angle_gamma   90.00
#
_symmetry.space_group_name_H-M   'P 1'
#
loop_
_entity.id
_entity.type
_entity.pdbx_description
1 polymer ?
#
loop_
_entity_poly.entity_id
_entity_poly.type
_entity_poly.pdbx_seq_one_letter_code
_entity_poly.pdbx_strand_id
1 'polypeptide(L)'
;MSNIKYKIDDFYIVPAKISTINHRSECNVYTENNQLPLFTAPMNSVINEFNYEEFNANKINTIIPRGVDFQVRMNLCTKTFVAVSLAEFAQVINIMQCMSLTETDVFYICIDVANGHMKQLIDICAEAKRLFAHQIVIMTGNIANPDTYVEYAKAGIDFVRCGIGGSTVCTTSKLTGVHYATGSLIKEVADKKWAIEQSIKEANLLNIACLYKSVPFIVADGGFDEIDQVIKALSLGADFVMCGRIFAQSEEACGAAFWEYPKNPEMLTDKDKVRLVYHQPVCEYGFHLREYYGMSTHRAQKETGRDTLVPEEGIECYVDIKYTLSDWCNRFIAALRSAMSYTNSLTLNEFKHSFHNIIQR
;
A
#
# COMPACT_ATOMS: atom_id res chain seq x y z
N MET A 1 -29.44 5.57 8.54
CA MET A 1 -28.15 6.08 8.03
C MET A 1 -28.13 5.85 6.51
N SER A 2 -27.68 6.81 5.72
CA SER A 2 -27.66 6.68 4.26
C SER A 2 -26.70 5.54 3.87
N ASN A 3 -27.14 4.60 3.02
CA ASN A 3 -26.30 3.52 2.48
C ASN A 3 -25.31 4.03 1.39
N ILE A 4 -25.13 5.34 1.26
CA ILE A 4 -24.27 5.95 0.27
C ILE A 4 -22.82 5.80 0.73
N LYS A 5 -21.97 5.31 -0.17
CA LYS A 5 -20.52 5.15 0.05
C LYS A 5 -19.76 6.12 -0.85
N TYR A 6 -18.68 6.68 -0.33
CA TYR A 6 -17.94 7.79 -0.91
C TYR A 6 -16.53 7.38 -1.30
N LYS A 7 -16.06 7.84 -2.47
CA LYS A 7 -14.67 7.71 -2.91
C LYS A 7 -13.78 8.65 -2.10
N ILE A 8 -12.46 8.50 -2.22
CA ILE A 8 -11.50 9.37 -1.53
C ILE A 8 -11.64 10.85 -1.95
N ASP A 9 -11.97 11.10 -3.21
CA ASP A 9 -12.13 12.46 -3.76
C ASP A 9 -13.37 13.18 -3.24
N ASP A 10 -14.35 12.43 -2.71
CA ASP A 10 -15.57 13.01 -2.15
C ASP A 10 -15.37 13.54 -0.70
N PHE A 11 -14.18 13.36 -0.13
CA PHE A 11 -13.85 13.84 1.20
C PHE A 11 -12.99 15.10 1.16
N TYR A 12 -13.19 15.97 2.13
CA TYR A 12 -12.39 17.17 2.35
C TYR A 12 -12.01 17.28 3.82
N ILE A 13 -10.78 17.72 4.07
CA ILE A 13 -10.28 17.99 5.42
C ILE A 13 -10.64 19.44 5.75
N VAL A 14 -11.43 19.63 6.80
CA VAL A 14 -11.80 20.96 7.30
C VAL A 14 -10.77 21.41 8.32
N PRO A 15 -10.25 22.64 8.25
CA PRO A 15 -9.35 23.18 9.27
C PRO A 15 -9.99 23.13 10.66
N ALA A 16 -9.20 22.91 11.67
CA ALA A 16 -9.63 23.09 13.07
C ALA A 16 -10.11 24.52 13.29
N LYS A 17 -11.05 24.71 14.20
CA LYS A 17 -11.56 26.05 14.55
C LYS A 17 -10.43 27.01 14.98
N ILE A 18 -9.45 26.49 15.68
CA ILE A 18 -8.25 27.20 16.14
C ILE A 18 -7.10 26.20 16.05
N SER A 19 -5.96 26.63 15.50
CA SER A 19 -4.71 25.89 15.57
C SER A 19 -3.74 26.65 16.46
N THR A 20 -3.06 25.94 17.35
CA THR A 20 -1.98 26.47 18.20
C THR A 20 -0.61 26.25 17.58
N ILE A 21 -0.55 25.59 16.41
CA ILE A 21 0.67 25.34 15.66
C ILE A 21 1.02 26.58 14.86
N ASN A 22 2.10 27.26 15.24
CA ASN A 22 2.52 28.50 14.60
C ASN A 22 3.29 28.26 13.30
N HIS A 23 4.02 27.16 13.22
CA HIS A 23 4.78 26.82 12.04
C HIS A 23 4.66 25.32 11.70
N ARG A 24 4.38 25.01 10.42
CA ARG A 24 4.19 23.62 9.96
C ARG A 24 5.39 22.70 10.21
N SER A 25 6.61 23.23 10.42
CA SER A 25 7.79 22.43 10.77
C SER A 25 7.70 21.77 12.15
N GLU A 26 6.78 22.21 13.01
CA GLU A 26 6.51 21.60 14.32
C GLU A 26 5.84 20.23 14.19
N CYS A 27 5.18 19.98 13.03
CA CYS A 27 4.46 18.72 12.78
C CYS A 27 5.43 17.58 12.44
N ASN A 28 5.34 16.50 13.20
CA ASN A 28 6.08 15.25 12.91
C ASN A 28 5.27 14.34 11.98
N VAL A 29 5.74 14.19 10.74
CA VAL A 29 5.11 13.40 9.68
C VAL A 29 5.61 11.95 9.62
N TYR A 30 6.49 11.57 10.53
CA TYR A 30 7.09 10.23 10.53
C TYR A 30 6.40 9.31 11.53
N THR A 31 6.38 8.03 11.20
CA THR A 31 5.97 6.95 12.12
C THR A 31 6.98 6.80 13.26
N GLU A 32 6.65 5.97 14.25
CA GLU A 32 7.56 5.66 15.37
C GLU A 32 8.91 5.09 14.91
N ASN A 33 8.91 4.35 13.80
CA ASN A 33 10.13 3.80 13.19
C ASN A 33 10.86 4.80 12.28
N ASN A 34 10.53 6.10 12.35
CA ASN A 34 11.13 7.15 11.54
C ASN A 34 10.98 6.95 10.02
N GLN A 35 9.90 6.29 9.58
CA GLN A 35 9.52 6.12 8.19
C GLN A 35 8.35 7.04 7.82
N LEU A 36 8.16 7.34 6.53
CA LEU A 36 6.92 7.95 6.06
C LEU A 36 5.77 6.93 6.15
N PRO A 37 4.52 7.37 6.32
CA PRO A 37 3.35 6.49 6.38
C PRO A 37 2.98 5.94 4.98
N LEU A 38 3.94 5.40 4.27
CA LEU A 38 3.85 4.97 2.88
C LEU A 38 4.41 3.57 2.70
N PHE A 39 3.78 2.80 1.80
CA PHE A 39 4.30 1.55 1.27
C PHE A 39 4.38 1.59 -0.25
N THR A 40 5.38 0.93 -0.83
CA THR A 40 5.34 0.61 -2.25
C THR A 40 4.29 -0.47 -2.51
N ALA A 41 3.51 -0.35 -3.58
CA ALA A 41 2.73 -1.48 -4.06
C ALA A 41 3.70 -2.58 -4.59
N PRO A 42 3.45 -3.87 -4.28
CA PRO A 42 4.30 -4.98 -4.72
C PRO A 42 4.09 -5.28 -6.22
N MET A 43 4.53 -4.36 -7.07
CA MET A 43 4.34 -4.39 -8.51
C MET A 43 5.69 -4.41 -9.23
N ASN A 44 5.86 -5.33 -10.18
CA ASN A 44 7.10 -5.51 -10.94
C ASN A 44 7.50 -4.27 -11.78
N SER A 45 6.57 -3.36 -12.03
CA SER A 45 6.83 -2.08 -12.70
C SER A 45 7.21 -0.93 -11.75
N VAL A 46 7.22 -1.18 -10.44
CA VAL A 46 7.50 -0.16 -9.41
C VAL A 46 8.79 -0.48 -8.67
N ILE A 47 8.91 -1.71 -8.15
CA ILE A 47 9.98 -2.09 -7.23
C ILE A 47 10.47 -3.52 -7.50
N ASN A 48 11.75 -3.74 -7.25
CA ASN A 48 12.40 -5.05 -7.28
C ASN A 48 13.57 -5.12 -6.27
N GLU A 49 14.35 -6.19 -6.32
CA GLU A 49 15.52 -6.42 -5.45
C GLU A 49 16.68 -5.45 -5.67
N PHE A 50 16.68 -4.68 -6.75
CA PHE A 50 17.78 -3.77 -7.09
C PHE A 50 17.50 -2.32 -6.66
N ASN A 51 16.24 -1.89 -6.66
CA ASN A 51 15.89 -0.49 -6.37
C ASN A 51 15.23 -0.27 -4.99
N TYR A 52 14.95 -1.34 -4.22
CA TYR A 52 14.24 -1.19 -2.94
C TYR A 52 15.00 -0.33 -1.92
N GLU A 53 16.34 -0.33 -1.96
CA GLU A 53 17.15 0.48 -1.06
C GLU A 53 17.01 1.98 -1.33
N GLU A 54 16.75 2.40 -2.57
CA GLU A 54 16.50 3.79 -2.93
C GLU A 54 15.16 4.29 -2.34
N PHE A 55 14.13 3.42 -2.32
CA PHE A 55 12.88 3.71 -1.62
C PHE A 55 13.08 3.80 -0.11
N ASN A 56 13.81 2.87 0.47
CA ASN A 56 14.12 2.88 1.91
C ASN A 56 14.93 4.12 2.32
N ALA A 57 15.88 4.56 1.49
CA ALA A 57 16.66 5.79 1.71
C ALA A 57 15.76 7.04 1.74
N ASN A 58 14.65 7.03 0.99
CA ASN A 58 13.60 8.05 1.02
C ASN A 58 12.54 7.81 2.11
N LYS A 59 12.80 6.90 3.07
CA LYS A 59 11.92 6.56 4.19
C LYS A 59 10.56 5.97 3.78
N ILE A 60 10.49 5.33 2.63
CA ILE A 60 9.31 4.62 2.15
C ILE A 60 9.47 3.14 2.51
N ASN A 61 8.46 2.55 3.15
CA ASN A 61 8.45 1.11 3.41
C ASN A 61 8.27 0.34 2.10
N THR A 62 8.98 -0.76 1.95
CA THR A 62 9.06 -1.50 0.68
C THR A 62 8.46 -2.89 0.79
N ILE A 63 7.89 -3.37 -0.33
CA ILE A 63 7.38 -4.75 -0.47
C ILE A 63 7.91 -5.30 -1.79
N ILE A 64 8.82 -6.28 -1.73
CA ILE A 64 9.38 -6.94 -2.93
C ILE A 64 8.29 -7.79 -3.60
N PRO A 65 8.01 -7.61 -4.89
CA PRO A 65 6.90 -8.27 -5.58
C PRO A 65 7.18 -9.75 -5.90
N ARG A 66 6.12 -10.50 -6.18
CA ARG A 66 6.20 -11.93 -6.52
C ARG A 66 6.90 -12.24 -7.84
N GLY A 67 7.14 -11.26 -8.71
CA GLY A 67 7.93 -11.43 -9.92
C GLY A 67 9.42 -11.62 -9.67
N VAL A 68 9.91 -11.25 -8.49
CA VAL A 68 11.27 -11.56 -8.03
C VAL A 68 11.35 -13.03 -7.59
N ASP A 69 12.45 -13.70 -7.87
CA ASP A 69 12.68 -15.09 -7.48
C ASP A 69 12.38 -15.35 -6.00
N PHE A 70 11.77 -16.50 -5.69
CA PHE A 70 11.34 -16.82 -4.32
C PHE A 70 12.51 -16.87 -3.33
N GLN A 71 13.65 -17.46 -3.72
CA GLN A 71 14.81 -17.54 -2.85
C GLN A 71 15.42 -16.16 -2.58
N VAL A 72 15.44 -15.28 -3.60
CA VAL A 72 15.90 -13.88 -3.44
C VAL A 72 14.98 -13.15 -2.46
N ARG A 73 13.64 -13.31 -2.59
CA ARG A 73 12.68 -12.74 -1.64
C ARG A 73 12.92 -13.27 -0.21
N MET A 74 13.15 -14.57 -0.05
CA MET A 74 13.43 -15.15 1.27
C MET A 74 14.71 -14.60 1.91
N ASN A 75 15.73 -14.28 1.11
CA ASN A 75 16.96 -13.64 1.62
C ASN A 75 16.73 -12.17 2.05
N LEU A 76 15.67 -11.54 1.59
CA LEU A 76 15.31 -10.15 1.91
C LEU A 76 14.25 -10.03 3.00
N CYS A 77 13.53 -11.10 3.33
CA CYS A 77 12.34 -11.05 4.20
C CYS A 77 12.61 -10.62 5.64
N THR A 78 13.86 -10.59 6.09
CA THR A 78 14.26 -10.02 7.39
C THR A 78 14.60 -8.53 7.34
N LYS A 79 14.71 -7.95 6.14
CA LYS A 79 15.07 -6.54 5.92
C LYS A 79 13.87 -5.70 5.46
N THR A 80 12.97 -6.29 4.70
CA THR A 80 11.80 -5.64 4.12
C THR A 80 10.67 -6.65 3.90
N PHE A 81 9.45 -6.15 3.69
CA PHE A 81 8.36 -7.05 3.31
C PHE A 81 8.64 -7.71 1.96
N VAL A 82 8.28 -8.98 1.86
CA VAL A 82 8.28 -9.73 0.60
C VAL A 82 6.88 -10.26 0.31
N ALA A 83 6.41 -10.04 -0.92
CA ALA A 83 5.11 -10.54 -1.34
C ALA A 83 5.19 -12.03 -1.66
N VAL A 84 4.21 -12.79 -1.17
CA VAL A 84 4.07 -14.24 -1.41
C VAL A 84 2.63 -14.59 -1.78
N SER A 85 2.45 -15.65 -2.57
CA SER A 85 1.14 -16.28 -2.75
C SER A 85 0.76 -17.10 -1.51
N LEU A 86 -0.50 -17.53 -1.43
CA LEU A 86 -0.94 -18.39 -0.32
C LEU A 86 -0.18 -19.73 -0.29
N ALA A 87 0.15 -20.30 -1.45
CA ALA A 87 0.94 -21.52 -1.55
C ALA A 87 2.40 -21.32 -1.10
N GLU A 88 3.03 -20.21 -1.52
CA GLU A 88 4.37 -19.83 -1.05
C GLU A 88 4.39 -19.53 0.45
N PHE A 89 3.31 -18.96 1.00
CA PHE A 89 3.23 -18.72 2.45
C PHE A 89 3.27 -20.01 3.26
N ALA A 90 2.63 -21.08 2.79
CA ALA A 90 2.76 -22.40 3.42
C ALA A 90 4.21 -22.91 3.37
N GLN A 91 4.96 -22.62 2.29
CA GLN A 91 6.40 -22.94 2.22
C GLN A 91 7.21 -22.10 3.21
N VAL A 92 6.91 -20.80 3.36
CA VAL A 92 7.56 -19.94 4.37
C VAL A 92 7.40 -20.52 5.78
N ILE A 93 6.18 -20.94 6.14
CA ILE A 93 5.93 -21.59 7.44
C ILE A 93 6.83 -22.82 7.62
N ASN A 94 6.90 -23.71 6.63
CA ASN A 94 7.74 -24.89 6.68
C ASN A 94 9.24 -24.54 6.80
N ILE A 95 9.72 -23.55 6.06
CA ILE A 95 11.09 -23.07 6.15
C ILE A 95 11.38 -22.57 7.56
N MET A 96 10.53 -21.70 8.11
CA MET A 96 10.72 -21.16 9.47
C MET A 96 10.69 -22.24 10.54
N GLN A 97 9.88 -23.30 10.40
CA GLN A 97 9.85 -24.44 11.33
C GLN A 97 11.15 -25.25 11.31
N CYS A 98 11.85 -25.28 10.16
CA CYS A 98 13.13 -25.99 10.03
C CYS A 98 14.34 -25.15 10.46
N MET A 99 14.17 -23.85 10.70
CA MET A 99 15.24 -22.93 11.09
C MET A 99 15.40 -22.90 12.62
N SER A 100 16.63 -22.70 13.07
CA SER A 100 16.92 -22.34 14.46
C SER A 100 16.79 -20.84 14.63
N LEU A 101 15.57 -20.35 14.80
CA LEU A 101 15.28 -18.92 14.93
C LEU A 101 15.73 -18.38 16.28
N THR A 102 16.35 -17.20 16.28
CA THR A 102 16.66 -16.42 17.49
C THR A 102 15.55 -15.42 17.79
N GLU A 103 15.53 -14.84 18.97
CA GLU A 103 14.52 -13.82 19.34
C GLU A 103 14.57 -12.55 18.44
N THR A 104 15.69 -12.30 17.80
CA THR A 104 15.89 -11.14 16.92
C THR A 104 15.53 -11.40 15.46
N ASP A 105 15.27 -12.65 15.08
CA ASP A 105 14.90 -13.00 13.72
C ASP A 105 13.42 -12.67 13.49
N VAL A 106 13.15 -11.66 12.67
CA VAL A 106 11.80 -11.23 12.32
C VAL A 106 11.62 -11.29 10.80
N PHE A 107 10.60 -12.02 10.35
CA PHE A 107 10.26 -12.20 8.94
C PHE A 107 9.08 -11.29 8.57
N TYR A 108 9.27 -10.43 7.56
CA TYR A 108 8.24 -9.50 7.07
C TYR A 108 7.60 -10.08 5.81
N ILE A 109 6.39 -10.61 5.93
CA ILE A 109 5.69 -11.31 4.86
C ILE A 109 4.40 -10.59 4.47
N CYS A 110 4.27 -10.27 3.17
CA CYS A 110 3.03 -9.75 2.58
C CYS A 110 2.34 -10.86 1.77
N ILE A 111 1.24 -11.40 2.28
CA ILE A 111 0.45 -12.37 1.53
C ILE A 111 -0.41 -11.61 0.53
N ASP A 112 0.02 -11.64 -0.74
CA ASP A 112 -0.56 -10.86 -1.83
C ASP A 112 -1.59 -11.69 -2.60
N VAL A 113 -2.87 -11.52 -2.22
CA VAL A 113 -4.02 -12.18 -2.83
C VAL A 113 -5.10 -11.16 -3.21
N ALA A 114 -5.83 -11.42 -4.30
CA ALA A 114 -6.91 -10.55 -4.74
C ALA A 114 -8.13 -10.57 -3.79
N ASN A 115 -8.38 -11.73 -3.17
CA ASN A 115 -9.51 -11.93 -2.25
C ASN A 115 -9.03 -12.21 -0.82
N GLY A 116 -8.92 -11.16 -0.02
CA GLY A 116 -8.59 -11.24 1.40
C GLY A 116 -9.72 -11.76 2.30
N HIS A 117 -10.89 -12.10 1.76
CA HIS A 117 -12.03 -12.59 2.55
C HIS A 117 -12.05 -14.11 2.73
N MET A 118 -11.04 -14.82 2.21
CA MET A 118 -10.98 -16.28 2.29
C MET A 118 -10.72 -16.76 3.72
N LYS A 119 -11.59 -17.65 4.21
CA LYS A 119 -11.40 -18.26 5.54
C LYS A 119 -10.05 -18.97 5.67
N GLN A 120 -9.63 -19.70 4.62
CA GLN A 120 -8.34 -20.38 4.60
C GLN A 120 -7.16 -19.43 4.83
N LEU A 121 -7.22 -18.21 4.28
CA LEU A 121 -6.19 -17.20 4.48
C LEU A 121 -6.12 -16.75 5.95
N ILE A 122 -7.28 -16.51 6.57
CA ILE A 122 -7.35 -16.12 7.98
C ILE A 122 -6.81 -17.24 8.87
N ASP A 123 -7.21 -18.48 8.61
CA ASP A 123 -6.82 -19.65 9.40
C ASP A 123 -5.30 -19.90 9.34
N ILE A 124 -4.69 -19.87 8.15
CA ILE A 124 -3.23 -20.07 8.00
C ILE A 124 -2.41 -18.93 8.64
N CYS A 125 -2.91 -17.70 8.56
CA CYS A 125 -2.30 -16.56 9.25
C CYS A 125 -2.37 -16.71 10.78
N ALA A 126 -3.53 -17.09 11.30
CA ALA A 126 -3.71 -17.33 12.73
C ALA A 126 -2.77 -18.44 13.24
N GLU A 127 -2.59 -19.50 12.45
CA GLU A 127 -1.66 -20.59 12.78
C GLU A 127 -0.20 -20.13 12.75
N ALA A 128 0.21 -19.35 11.73
CA ALA A 128 1.56 -18.78 11.66
C ALA A 128 1.85 -17.88 12.88
N LYS A 129 0.90 -17.03 13.27
CA LYS A 129 1.04 -16.18 14.48
C LYS A 129 1.09 -17.00 15.76
N ARG A 130 0.38 -18.14 15.82
CA ARG A 130 0.46 -19.07 16.96
C ARG A 130 1.84 -19.75 17.06
N LEU A 131 2.44 -20.09 15.92
CA LEU A 131 3.73 -20.80 15.87
C LEU A 131 4.92 -19.87 16.12
N PHE A 132 4.91 -18.68 15.54
CA PHE A 132 6.09 -17.80 15.48
C PHE A 132 5.92 -16.50 16.26
N ALA A 133 4.74 -16.15 16.70
CA ALA A 133 4.45 -14.95 17.50
C ALA A 133 5.04 -13.66 16.86
N HIS A 134 6.02 -13.02 17.53
CA HIS A 134 6.68 -11.80 17.08
C HIS A 134 7.72 -12.02 15.98
N GLN A 135 8.17 -13.27 15.76
CA GLN A 135 9.16 -13.59 14.73
C GLN A 135 8.60 -13.53 13.31
N ILE A 136 7.30 -13.38 13.15
CA ILE A 136 6.67 -13.15 11.86
C ILE A 136 5.73 -11.94 11.92
N VAL A 137 5.94 -10.99 11.03
CA VAL A 137 5.09 -9.84 10.80
C VAL A 137 4.31 -10.08 9.51
N ILE A 138 2.99 -10.17 9.60
CA ILE A 138 2.13 -10.53 8.49
C ILE A 138 1.33 -9.32 8.02
N MET A 139 1.51 -8.95 6.75
CA MET A 139 0.62 -8.09 5.99
C MET A 139 -0.24 -8.95 5.09
N THR A 140 -1.54 -8.73 5.04
CA THR A 140 -2.44 -9.45 4.13
C THR A 140 -3.65 -8.62 3.72
N GLY A 141 -4.42 -9.09 2.77
CA GLY A 141 -5.56 -8.45 2.12
C GLY A 141 -5.55 -8.88 0.65
N ASN A 142 -6.37 -8.28 -0.23
CA ASN A 142 -7.11 -7.03 0.00
C ASN A 142 -8.51 -7.32 0.53
N ILE A 143 -8.98 -6.47 1.42
CA ILE A 143 -10.36 -6.52 1.90
C ILE A 143 -11.18 -5.32 1.39
N ALA A 144 -12.47 -5.55 1.20
CA ALA A 144 -13.47 -4.52 0.85
C ALA A 144 -14.72 -4.62 1.74
N ASN A 145 -14.61 -5.27 2.90
CA ASN A 145 -15.63 -5.34 3.92
C ASN A 145 -15.01 -5.01 5.28
N PRO A 146 -15.46 -3.96 5.99
CA PRO A 146 -14.91 -3.57 7.28
C PRO A 146 -14.98 -4.66 8.36
N ASP A 147 -15.96 -5.57 8.29
CA ASP A 147 -16.09 -6.66 9.28
C ASP A 147 -14.98 -7.71 9.13
N THR A 148 -14.39 -7.87 7.94
CA THR A 148 -13.25 -8.77 7.75
C THR A 148 -12.00 -8.31 8.51
N TYR A 149 -11.84 -6.99 8.70
CA TYR A 149 -10.78 -6.44 9.55
C TYR A 149 -10.86 -6.97 10.99
N VAL A 150 -12.08 -7.12 11.51
CA VAL A 150 -12.32 -7.67 12.86
C VAL A 150 -11.83 -9.12 12.96
N GLU A 151 -12.06 -9.92 11.92
CA GLU A 151 -11.57 -11.32 11.90
C GLU A 151 -10.04 -11.39 11.85
N TYR A 152 -9.39 -10.47 11.14
CA TYR A 152 -7.95 -10.36 11.14
C TYR A 152 -7.37 -9.94 12.50
N ALA A 153 -8.02 -9.03 13.22
CA ALA A 153 -7.63 -8.67 14.58
C ALA A 153 -7.72 -9.86 15.55
N LYS A 154 -8.75 -10.72 15.42
CA LYS A 154 -8.87 -11.97 16.17
C LYS A 154 -7.77 -12.98 15.81
N ALA A 155 -7.36 -13.02 14.54
CA ALA A 155 -6.28 -13.90 14.08
C ALA A 155 -4.88 -13.44 14.51
N GLY A 156 -4.71 -12.17 14.94
CA GLY A 156 -3.44 -11.62 15.38
C GLY A 156 -2.57 -11.05 14.25
N ILE A 157 -3.19 -10.66 13.13
CA ILE A 157 -2.51 -10.07 11.97
C ILE A 157 -1.96 -8.69 12.32
N ASP A 158 -0.85 -8.30 11.66
CA ASP A 158 -0.16 -7.05 11.95
C ASP A 158 -0.59 -5.91 11.01
N PHE A 159 -0.78 -6.19 9.71
CA PHE A 159 -1.16 -5.20 8.70
C PHE A 159 -2.28 -5.73 7.80
N VAL A 160 -3.30 -4.91 7.55
CA VAL A 160 -4.42 -5.26 6.66
C VAL A 160 -4.51 -4.29 5.50
N ARG A 161 -4.38 -4.80 4.27
CA ARG A 161 -4.55 -4.03 3.04
C ARG A 161 -6.05 -3.87 2.74
N CYS A 162 -6.50 -2.62 2.69
CA CYS A 162 -7.90 -2.23 2.51
C CYS A 162 -8.11 -1.56 1.17
N GLY A 163 -8.87 -2.20 0.27
CA GLY A 163 -9.23 -1.69 -1.05
C GLY A 163 -9.25 -2.77 -2.12
N ILE A 164 -10.35 -2.89 -2.86
CA ILE A 164 -10.51 -3.76 -4.03
C ILE A 164 -11.01 -2.91 -5.19
N GLY A 165 -10.32 -2.99 -6.34
CA GLY A 165 -10.75 -2.33 -7.58
C GLY A 165 -10.59 -0.81 -7.59
N GLY A 166 -9.80 -0.22 -6.67
CA GLY A 166 -9.56 1.23 -6.59
C GLY A 166 -8.46 1.73 -7.53
N SER A 167 -7.54 0.87 -7.97
CA SER A 167 -6.43 1.27 -8.83
C SER A 167 -6.86 1.49 -10.28
N THR A 168 -6.19 2.42 -10.96
CA THR A 168 -6.42 2.71 -12.40
C THR A 168 -6.07 1.54 -13.31
N VAL A 169 -5.20 0.63 -12.88
CA VAL A 169 -4.82 -0.59 -13.62
C VAL A 169 -5.54 -1.85 -13.15
N CYS A 170 -6.45 -1.74 -12.18
CA CYS A 170 -7.27 -2.85 -11.70
C CYS A 170 -8.66 -2.81 -12.35
N THR A 171 -9.05 -3.90 -13.00
CA THR A 171 -10.38 -4.03 -13.64
C THR A 171 -11.31 -4.95 -12.86
N THR A 172 -10.91 -5.47 -11.70
CA THR A 172 -11.71 -6.38 -10.88
C THR A 172 -13.12 -5.84 -10.62
N SER A 173 -13.24 -4.57 -10.23
CA SER A 173 -14.56 -3.97 -9.97
C SER A 173 -15.45 -3.88 -11.19
N LYS A 174 -14.86 -3.65 -12.38
CA LYS A 174 -15.60 -3.58 -13.65
C LYS A 174 -16.03 -4.95 -14.16
N LEU A 175 -15.24 -5.99 -13.89
CA LEU A 175 -15.50 -7.35 -14.38
C LEU A 175 -16.39 -8.14 -13.41
N THR A 176 -16.18 -7.99 -12.10
CA THR A 176 -16.86 -8.81 -11.07
C THR A 176 -17.99 -8.08 -10.37
N GLY A 177 -18.04 -6.75 -10.46
CA GLY A 177 -18.93 -5.90 -9.64
C GLY A 177 -18.49 -5.78 -8.17
N VAL A 178 -17.41 -6.44 -7.75
CA VAL A 178 -16.91 -6.38 -6.37
C VAL A 178 -16.10 -5.12 -6.16
N HIS A 179 -16.59 -4.25 -5.29
CA HIS A 179 -15.95 -2.97 -4.96
C HIS A 179 -16.52 -2.38 -3.67
N TYR A 180 -15.72 -1.56 -3.01
CA TYR A 180 -16.17 -0.68 -1.93
C TYR A 180 -15.48 0.67 -2.11
N ALA A 181 -16.24 1.76 -2.00
CA ALA A 181 -15.69 3.11 -2.19
C ALA A 181 -14.62 3.41 -1.14
N THR A 182 -13.40 3.69 -1.60
CA THR A 182 -12.16 3.67 -0.80
C THR A 182 -12.22 4.59 0.42
N GLY A 183 -12.75 5.81 0.29
CA GLY A 183 -12.84 6.74 1.41
C GLY A 183 -13.75 6.22 2.54
N SER A 184 -14.94 5.71 2.18
CA SER A 184 -15.85 5.09 3.16
C SER A 184 -15.28 3.82 3.78
N LEU A 185 -14.58 2.99 2.98
CA LEU A 185 -13.96 1.76 3.48
C LEU A 185 -12.91 2.08 4.56
N ILE A 186 -11.98 3.01 4.28
CA ILE A 186 -10.93 3.41 5.22
C ILE A 186 -11.55 3.90 6.53
N LYS A 187 -12.53 4.80 6.43
CA LYS A 187 -13.20 5.36 7.62
C LYS A 187 -13.88 4.27 8.45
N GLU A 188 -14.63 3.37 7.82
CA GLU A 188 -15.38 2.34 8.54
C GLU A 188 -14.43 1.29 9.14
N VAL A 189 -13.31 0.97 8.49
CA VAL A 189 -12.27 0.11 9.07
C VAL A 189 -11.57 0.82 10.24
N ALA A 190 -11.34 2.13 10.16
CA ALA A 190 -10.78 2.92 11.25
C ALA A 190 -11.74 2.96 12.47
N ASP A 191 -13.05 3.07 12.23
CA ASP A 191 -14.07 2.98 13.30
C ASP A 191 -14.04 1.59 14.00
N LYS A 192 -13.84 0.48 13.21
CA LYS A 192 -13.66 -0.86 13.79
C LYS A 192 -12.36 -0.98 14.59
N LYS A 193 -11.26 -0.43 14.04
CA LYS A 193 -9.97 -0.39 14.73
C LYS A 193 -10.10 0.28 16.09
N TRP A 194 -10.68 1.47 16.12
CA TRP A 194 -10.91 2.20 17.35
C TRP A 194 -11.74 1.40 18.37
N ALA A 195 -12.82 0.75 17.95
CA ALA A 195 -13.63 -0.09 18.83
C ALA A 195 -12.85 -1.28 19.40
N ILE A 196 -11.97 -1.91 18.61
CA ILE A 196 -11.07 -2.98 19.06
C ILE A 196 -10.07 -2.46 20.08
N GLU A 197 -9.47 -1.30 19.84
CA GLU A 197 -8.54 -0.66 20.80
C GLU A 197 -9.20 -0.40 22.15
N GLN A 198 -10.45 0.12 22.14
CA GLN A 198 -11.20 0.32 23.40
C GLN A 198 -11.49 -1.01 24.10
N SER A 199 -11.88 -2.05 23.36
CA SER A 199 -12.15 -3.38 23.92
C SER A 199 -10.91 -4.02 24.56
N ILE A 200 -9.73 -3.85 23.94
CA ILE A 200 -8.45 -4.34 24.50
C ILE A 200 -8.09 -3.56 25.77
N LYS A 201 -8.22 -2.23 25.74
CA LYS A 201 -7.96 -1.38 26.93
C LYS A 201 -8.86 -1.77 28.11
N GLU A 202 -10.15 -1.98 27.85
CA GLU A 202 -11.11 -2.38 28.86
C GLU A 202 -10.79 -3.78 29.41
N ALA A 203 -10.50 -4.76 28.56
CA ALA A 203 -10.11 -6.10 28.98
C ALA A 203 -8.85 -6.09 29.85
N ASN A 204 -7.84 -5.29 29.48
CA ASN A 204 -6.62 -5.13 30.27
C ASN A 204 -6.89 -4.49 31.63
N LEU A 205 -7.74 -3.45 31.68
CA LEU A 205 -8.12 -2.78 32.92
C LEU A 205 -8.84 -3.73 33.89
N LEU A 206 -9.73 -4.57 33.34
CA LEU A 206 -10.51 -5.54 34.13
C LEU A 206 -9.76 -6.87 34.37
N ASN A 207 -8.56 -7.02 33.79
CA ASN A 207 -7.75 -8.25 33.83
C ASN A 207 -8.54 -9.50 33.37
N ILE A 208 -9.29 -9.34 32.26
CA ILE A 208 -10.05 -10.42 31.63
C ILE A 208 -9.48 -10.78 30.26
N ALA A 209 -9.81 -11.98 29.76
CA ALA A 209 -9.39 -12.40 28.43
C ALA A 209 -10.04 -11.53 27.33
N CYS A 210 -9.23 -11.07 26.37
CA CYS A 210 -9.70 -10.36 25.20
C CYS A 210 -9.82 -11.28 23.98
N LEU A 211 -10.87 -11.08 23.19
CA LEU A 211 -11.08 -11.81 21.95
C LEU A 211 -10.06 -11.43 20.87
N TYR A 212 -9.61 -10.17 20.89
CA TYR A 212 -8.67 -9.64 19.90
C TYR A 212 -7.23 -9.87 20.32
N LYS A 213 -6.42 -10.39 19.39
CA LYS A 213 -5.00 -10.69 19.60
C LYS A 213 -4.08 -9.58 19.13
N SER A 214 -4.58 -8.71 18.24
CA SER A 214 -3.84 -7.54 17.72
C SER A 214 -4.79 -6.40 17.41
N VAL A 215 -4.21 -5.24 17.15
CA VAL A 215 -4.83 -4.09 16.49
C VAL A 215 -4.08 -3.89 15.17
N PRO A 216 -4.53 -4.49 14.06
CA PRO A 216 -3.79 -4.43 12.81
C PRO A 216 -3.61 -2.98 12.32
N PHE A 217 -2.47 -2.67 11.72
CA PHE A 217 -2.30 -1.43 10.98
C PHE A 217 -3.14 -1.45 9.69
N ILE A 218 -3.83 -0.36 9.42
CA ILE A 218 -4.63 -0.17 8.21
C ILE A 218 -3.72 0.33 7.10
N VAL A 219 -3.58 -0.44 6.02
CA VAL A 219 -2.89 -0.04 4.81
C VAL A 219 -3.94 0.25 3.74
N ALA A 220 -4.20 1.53 3.48
CA ALA A 220 -5.09 1.92 2.39
C ALA A 220 -4.43 1.61 1.04
N ASP A 221 -5.06 0.76 0.23
CA ASP A 221 -4.49 0.24 -1.00
C ASP A 221 -5.39 0.47 -2.22
N GLY A 222 -4.82 1.12 -3.23
CA GLY A 222 -5.42 1.34 -4.54
C GLY A 222 -6.16 2.66 -4.73
N GLY A 223 -5.88 3.30 -5.87
CA GLY A 223 -6.54 4.52 -6.34
C GLY A 223 -5.95 5.83 -5.81
N PHE A 224 -4.70 5.82 -5.37
CA PHE A 224 -3.97 7.03 -4.97
C PHE A 224 -3.04 7.47 -6.09
N ASP A 225 -3.42 8.52 -6.79
CA ASP A 225 -2.67 9.11 -7.92
C ASP A 225 -2.09 10.48 -7.58
N GLU A 226 -2.59 11.15 -6.52
CA GLU A 226 -2.21 12.50 -6.10
C GLU A 226 -1.92 12.58 -4.59
N ILE A 227 -1.12 13.57 -4.19
CA ILE A 227 -0.70 13.79 -2.80
C ILE A 227 -1.89 14.01 -1.86
N ASP A 228 -2.90 14.77 -2.30
CA ASP A 228 -4.06 15.09 -1.47
C ASP A 228 -4.87 13.84 -1.12
N GLN A 229 -4.98 12.88 -2.04
CA GLN A 229 -5.66 11.61 -1.81
C GLN A 229 -4.95 10.78 -0.73
N VAL A 230 -3.61 10.76 -0.75
CA VAL A 230 -2.79 10.11 0.29
C VAL A 230 -3.05 10.77 1.65
N ILE A 231 -3.02 12.11 1.71
CA ILE A 231 -3.27 12.87 2.95
C ILE A 231 -4.70 12.65 3.47
N LYS A 232 -5.69 12.62 2.58
CA LYS A 232 -7.09 12.31 2.94
C LYS A 232 -7.22 10.90 3.52
N ALA A 233 -6.55 9.91 2.94
CA ALA A 233 -6.58 8.54 3.46
C ALA A 233 -6.01 8.46 4.89
N LEU A 234 -4.89 9.13 5.15
CA LEU A 234 -4.31 9.23 6.49
C LEU A 234 -5.27 9.93 7.47
N SER A 235 -5.90 11.03 7.06
CA SER A 235 -6.85 11.75 7.92
C SER A 235 -8.14 10.96 8.20
N LEU A 236 -8.52 10.03 7.33
CA LEU A 236 -9.63 9.09 7.51
C LEU A 236 -9.28 7.91 8.45
N GLY A 237 -8.04 7.81 8.90
CA GLY A 237 -7.58 6.83 9.87
C GLY A 237 -6.75 5.69 9.30
N ALA A 238 -6.30 5.75 8.04
CA ALA A 238 -5.28 4.84 7.54
C ALA A 238 -3.96 5.06 8.29
N ASP A 239 -3.28 3.98 8.67
CA ASP A 239 -1.94 4.06 9.25
C ASP A 239 -0.88 4.26 8.18
N PHE A 240 -1.09 3.62 7.03
CA PHE A 240 -0.23 3.70 5.86
C PHE A 240 -1.05 3.77 4.59
N VAL A 241 -0.45 4.33 3.54
CA VAL A 241 -1.01 4.32 2.19
C VAL A 241 -0.06 3.60 1.24
N MET A 242 -0.60 2.66 0.48
CA MET A 242 0.15 1.91 -0.53
C MET A 242 0.04 2.61 -1.88
N CYS A 243 1.19 2.97 -2.45
CA CYS A 243 1.28 3.72 -3.69
C CYS A 243 1.91 2.87 -4.80
N GLY A 244 1.21 2.73 -5.91
CA GLY A 244 1.71 2.11 -7.14
C GLY A 244 2.05 3.16 -8.18
N ARG A 245 1.02 3.82 -8.76
CA ARG A 245 1.19 4.78 -9.85
C ARG A 245 2.07 5.96 -9.50
N ILE A 246 1.91 6.54 -8.32
CA ILE A 246 2.77 7.63 -7.82
C ILE A 246 4.24 7.22 -7.94
N PHE A 247 4.60 6.05 -7.45
CA PHE A 247 5.99 5.60 -7.49
C PHE A 247 6.45 5.11 -8.86
N ALA A 248 5.54 4.58 -9.69
CA ALA A 248 5.86 4.26 -11.09
C ALA A 248 6.25 5.51 -11.91
N GLN A 249 5.81 6.70 -11.49
CA GLN A 249 6.16 7.99 -12.12
C GLN A 249 7.50 8.55 -11.63
N SER A 250 8.20 7.87 -10.71
CA SER A 250 9.54 8.29 -10.27
C SER A 250 10.63 7.75 -11.19
N GLU A 251 11.77 8.44 -11.23
CA GLU A 251 12.94 8.02 -12.01
C GLU A 251 13.47 6.66 -11.54
N GLU A 252 13.37 6.36 -10.23
CA GLU A 252 13.92 5.18 -9.58
C GLU A 252 13.06 3.92 -9.73
N ALA A 253 11.82 4.01 -10.24
CA ALA A 253 11.00 2.84 -10.45
C ALA A 253 11.58 1.90 -11.51
N CYS A 254 11.38 0.57 -11.35
CA CYS A 254 12.06 -0.45 -12.16
C CYS A 254 11.33 -0.85 -13.46
N GLY A 255 10.13 -0.35 -13.71
CA GLY A 255 9.42 -0.60 -14.97
C GLY A 255 10.21 -0.10 -16.18
N ALA A 256 10.09 -0.79 -17.33
CA ALA A 256 10.79 -0.40 -18.54
C ALA A 256 10.45 1.04 -18.94
N ALA A 257 11.48 1.87 -19.16
CA ALA A 257 11.34 3.25 -19.54
C ALA A 257 11.50 3.43 -21.05
N PHE A 258 10.73 4.31 -21.62
CA PHE A 258 10.71 4.61 -23.07
C PHE A 258 10.81 6.10 -23.30
N TRP A 259 11.45 6.45 -24.43
CA TRP A 259 11.44 7.80 -24.95
C TRP A 259 10.41 7.88 -26.08
N GLU A 260 9.49 8.82 -26.02
CA GLU A 260 8.63 9.14 -27.15
C GLU A 260 9.15 10.46 -27.76
N TYR A 261 9.73 10.37 -28.96
CA TYR A 261 10.07 11.57 -29.72
C TYR A 261 8.77 12.14 -30.31
N PRO A 262 8.51 13.45 -30.20
CA PRO A 262 7.42 14.08 -30.94
C PRO A 262 7.69 13.89 -32.41
N LYS A 263 6.97 12.99 -33.05
CA LYS A 263 6.89 12.95 -34.50
C LYS A 263 6.14 14.19 -34.96
N ASN A 264 6.56 14.74 -36.14
CA ASN A 264 5.87 15.85 -36.77
C ASN A 264 4.35 15.64 -36.67
N PRO A 265 3.54 16.58 -36.13
CA PRO A 265 2.12 16.40 -35.85
C PRO A 265 1.27 15.91 -37.02
N GLU A 266 1.76 16.05 -38.24
CA GLU A 266 1.06 15.67 -39.47
C GLU A 266 1.18 14.16 -39.85
N MET A 267 1.94 13.35 -39.11
CA MET A 267 2.24 11.95 -39.45
C MET A 267 1.91 10.92 -38.37
N LEU A 268 1.14 11.24 -37.36
CA LEU A 268 0.84 10.29 -36.26
C LEU A 268 -0.27 9.32 -36.66
N THR A 269 0.10 8.08 -37.00
CA THR A 269 -0.81 6.95 -36.95
C THR A 269 -0.59 6.16 -35.63
N ASP A 270 -1.66 5.60 -35.05
CA ASP A 270 -1.68 4.88 -33.76
C ASP A 270 -0.76 3.65 -33.64
N LYS A 271 0.05 3.35 -34.66
CA LYS A 271 0.91 2.15 -34.73
C LYS A 271 2.41 2.41 -34.54
N ASP A 272 2.85 3.66 -34.44
CA ASP A 272 4.28 3.96 -34.45
C ASP A 272 4.84 4.29 -33.05
N LYS A 273 4.72 3.37 -32.11
CA LYS A 273 5.47 3.43 -30.84
C LYS A 273 6.90 3.05 -31.09
N VAL A 274 7.80 4.03 -31.14
CA VAL A 274 9.24 3.78 -31.27
C VAL A 274 9.77 3.30 -29.91
N ARG A 275 10.22 2.05 -29.89
CA ARG A 275 10.87 1.41 -28.76
C ARG A 275 12.33 1.85 -28.76
N LEU A 276 12.75 2.71 -27.83
CA LEU A 276 14.16 2.99 -27.58
C LEU A 276 14.54 2.45 -26.20
N VAL A 277 15.50 1.55 -26.22
CA VAL A 277 16.01 0.87 -25.05
C VAL A 277 17.28 1.57 -24.59
N TYR A 278 17.29 2.08 -23.37
CA TYR A 278 18.44 2.41 -22.50
C TYR A 278 19.51 3.44 -22.88
N HIS A 279 19.79 4.32 -21.93
CA HIS A 279 20.97 5.15 -21.75
C HIS A 279 21.24 6.25 -22.77
N GLN A 280 20.41 7.28 -22.77
CA GLN A 280 20.87 8.58 -23.26
C GLN A 280 20.33 9.73 -22.39
N PRO A 281 21.12 10.82 -22.25
CA PRO A 281 20.72 11.96 -21.42
C PRO A 281 19.49 12.66 -21.97
N VAL A 282 18.76 13.32 -21.05
CA VAL A 282 17.54 14.09 -21.29
C VAL A 282 17.68 14.91 -22.59
N CYS A 283 16.91 14.55 -23.62
CA CYS A 283 16.75 15.38 -24.81
C CYS A 283 15.67 16.43 -24.58
N GLU A 284 15.92 17.66 -24.96
CA GLU A 284 15.04 18.83 -24.78
C GLU A 284 13.63 18.69 -25.38
N TYR A 285 13.29 17.60 -26.07
CA TYR A 285 12.05 17.40 -26.82
C TYR A 285 11.47 15.99 -26.79
N GLY A 286 11.57 15.26 -25.66
CA GLY A 286 11.02 13.91 -25.55
C GLY A 286 10.13 13.74 -24.32
N PHE A 287 9.10 12.89 -24.42
CA PHE A 287 8.34 12.43 -23.27
C PHE A 287 9.00 11.18 -22.70
N HIS A 288 9.20 11.16 -21.39
CA HIS A 288 9.61 9.96 -20.66
C HIS A 288 8.37 9.19 -20.24
N LEU A 289 8.22 7.99 -20.75
CA LEU A 289 7.15 7.07 -20.40
C LEU A 289 7.73 5.84 -19.72
N ARG A 290 6.99 5.29 -18.75
CA ARG A 290 7.29 4.03 -18.09
C ARG A 290 6.13 3.06 -18.23
N GLU A 291 6.42 1.79 -18.44
CA GLU A 291 5.43 0.73 -18.36
C GLU A 291 4.88 0.63 -16.94
N TYR A 292 3.56 0.58 -16.84
CA TYR A 292 2.85 0.41 -15.58
C TYR A 292 1.69 -0.57 -15.79
N TYR A 293 1.67 -1.67 -15.04
CA TYR A 293 0.68 -2.73 -15.23
C TYR A 293 0.26 -3.36 -13.91
N GLY A 294 -1.00 -3.81 -13.88
CA GLY A 294 -1.58 -4.52 -12.73
C GLY A 294 -1.02 -5.94 -12.58
N MET A 295 -0.91 -6.43 -11.35
CA MET A 295 -0.40 -7.79 -11.06
C MET A 295 -1.32 -8.91 -11.53
N SER A 296 -2.53 -8.61 -12.02
CA SER A 296 -3.48 -9.57 -12.61
C SER A 296 -3.45 -9.60 -14.15
N THR A 297 -2.53 -8.87 -14.81
CA THR A 297 -2.32 -8.96 -16.26
C THR A 297 -1.69 -10.31 -16.64
N HIS A 298 -1.88 -10.78 -17.88
CA HIS A 298 -1.23 -12.01 -18.36
C HIS A 298 0.30 -11.90 -18.28
N ARG A 299 0.85 -10.72 -18.49
CA ARG A 299 2.28 -10.45 -18.31
C ARG A 299 2.73 -10.73 -16.88
N ALA A 300 2.09 -10.09 -15.91
CA ALA A 300 2.43 -10.29 -14.51
C ALA A 300 2.18 -11.73 -14.04
N GLN A 301 1.13 -12.40 -14.56
CA GLN A 301 0.88 -13.81 -14.28
C GLN A 301 2.04 -14.70 -14.76
N LYS A 302 2.59 -14.45 -15.95
CA LYS A 302 3.78 -15.16 -16.48
C LYS A 302 5.02 -14.86 -15.65
N GLU A 303 5.26 -13.60 -15.29
CA GLU A 303 6.39 -13.18 -14.46
C GLU A 303 6.34 -13.82 -13.05
N THR A 304 5.15 -14.12 -12.54
CA THR A 304 4.96 -14.84 -11.25
C THR A 304 4.98 -16.36 -11.40
N GLY A 305 5.36 -16.89 -12.56
CA GLY A 305 5.53 -18.32 -12.81
C GLY A 305 4.24 -19.12 -12.93
N ARG A 306 3.13 -18.50 -13.36
CA ARG A 306 1.89 -19.24 -13.61
C ARG A 306 1.94 -19.98 -14.93
N ASP A 307 1.79 -21.32 -14.89
CA ASP A 307 1.70 -22.17 -16.08
C ASP A 307 0.36 -22.00 -16.82
N THR A 308 -0.73 -21.82 -16.09
CA THR A 308 -2.07 -21.61 -16.65
C THR A 308 -2.54 -20.19 -16.35
N LEU A 309 -2.72 -19.40 -17.42
CA LEU A 309 -3.21 -18.03 -17.29
C LEU A 309 -4.72 -18.03 -17.00
N VAL A 310 -5.12 -17.18 -16.03
CA VAL A 310 -6.53 -16.88 -15.77
C VAL A 310 -6.92 -15.58 -16.47
N PRO A 311 -8.24 -15.32 -16.68
CA PRO A 311 -8.68 -14.05 -17.26
C PRO A 311 -8.05 -12.85 -16.58
N GLU A 312 -7.68 -11.84 -17.36
CA GLU A 312 -7.05 -10.62 -16.85
C GLU A 312 -8.05 -9.77 -16.07
N GLU A 313 -7.65 -9.37 -14.87
CA GLU A 313 -8.32 -8.35 -14.06
C GLU A 313 -7.44 -7.10 -13.89
N GLY A 314 -6.52 -6.87 -14.83
CA GLY A 314 -5.61 -5.74 -14.89
C GLY A 314 -5.40 -5.25 -16.31
N ILE A 315 -4.89 -4.04 -16.43
CA ILE A 315 -4.47 -3.46 -17.72
C ILE A 315 -3.01 -3.08 -17.68
N GLU A 316 -2.41 -3.02 -18.87
CA GLU A 316 -1.09 -2.44 -19.11
C GLU A 316 -1.27 -1.03 -19.66
N CYS A 317 -0.51 -0.09 -19.16
CA CYS A 317 -0.49 1.29 -19.63
C CYS A 317 0.90 1.90 -19.48
N TYR A 318 1.04 3.14 -19.94
CA TYR A 318 2.23 3.93 -19.74
C TYR A 318 1.92 5.10 -18.80
N VAL A 319 2.89 5.47 -17.98
CA VAL A 319 2.84 6.67 -17.11
C VAL A 319 4.04 7.55 -17.42
N ASP A 320 3.85 8.87 -17.29
CA ASP A 320 4.95 9.82 -17.41
C ASP A 320 5.92 9.65 -16.25
N ILE A 321 7.23 9.69 -16.53
CA ILE A 321 8.26 9.89 -15.52
C ILE A 321 8.32 11.38 -15.21
N LYS A 322 8.03 11.76 -13.96
CA LYS A 322 7.77 13.17 -13.62
C LYS A 322 8.75 13.76 -12.61
N TYR A 323 9.36 12.91 -11.77
CA TYR A 323 10.12 13.36 -10.61
C TYR A 323 11.06 12.28 -10.08
N THR A 324 12.04 12.70 -9.29
CA THR A 324 12.78 11.79 -8.42
C THR A 324 11.97 11.44 -7.16
N LEU A 325 12.22 10.30 -6.54
CA LEU A 325 11.59 9.95 -5.25
C LEU A 325 11.82 11.03 -4.21
N SER A 326 13.04 11.58 -4.16
CA SER A 326 13.41 12.64 -3.20
C SER A 326 12.55 13.89 -3.39
N ASP A 327 12.36 14.35 -4.63
CA ASP A 327 11.53 15.52 -4.91
C ASP A 327 10.08 15.30 -4.53
N TRP A 328 9.54 14.14 -4.89
CA TRP A 328 8.16 13.80 -4.53
C TRP A 328 7.99 13.70 -3.00
N CYS A 329 8.90 13.02 -2.29
CA CYS A 329 8.84 12.90 -0.84
C CYS A 329 8.94 14.27 -0.14
N ASN A 330 9.80 15.16 -0.61
CA ASN A 330 9.90 16.52 -0.07
C ASN A 330 8.60 17.29 -0.24
N ARG A 331 7.95 17.18 -1.41
CA ARG A 331 6.63 17.79 -1.67
C ARG A 331 5.55 17.19 -0.80
N PHE A 332 5.52 15.86 -0.65
CA PHE A 332 4.57 15.15 0.21
C PHE A 332 4.73 15.56 1.68
N ILE A 333 5.96 15.56 2.21
CA ILE A 333 6.27 15.99 3.58
C ILE A 333 5.78 17.43 3.83
N ALA A 334 6.05 18.33 2.88
CA ALA A 334 5.63 19.73 3.01
C ALA A 334 4.10 19.87 3.01
N ALA A 335 3.41 19.13 2.13
CA ALA A 335 1.95 19.14 2.04
C ALA A 335 1.29 18.51 3.28
N LEU A 336 1.82 17.37 3.77
CA LEU A 336 1.31 16.70 4.97
C LEU A 336 1.49 17.56 6.22
N ARG A 337 2.67 18.17 6.40
CA ARG A 337 2.90 19.16 7.50
C ARG A 337 1.91 20.32 7.43
N SER A 338 1.62 20.81 6.22
CA SER A 338 0.63 21.87 6.04
C SER A 338 -0.76 21.41 6.49
N ALA A 339 -1.22 20.23 6.03
CA ALA A 339 -2.52 19.68 6.43
C ALA A 339 -2.60 19.46 7.95
N MET A 340 -1.55 18.92 8.56
CA MET A 340 -1.45 18.72 10.02
C MET A 340 -1.52 20.04 10.79
N SER A 341 -0.85 21.09 10.31
CA SER A 341 -0.92 22.40 10.97
C SER A 341 -2.32 23.01 10.90
N TYR A 342 -3.05 22.85 9.78
CA TYR A 342 -4.43 23.29 9.68
C TYR A 342 -5.39 22.51 10.60
N THR A 343 -5.13 21.24 10.85
CA THR A 343 -5.96 20.39 11.72
C THR A 343 -5.52 20.42 13.20
N ASN A 344 -4.54 21.22 13.54
CA ASN A 344 -3.95 21.31 14.89
C ASN A 344 -3.39 19.96 15.37
N SER A 345 -2.70 19.24 14.51
CA SER A 345 -2.13 17.92 14.77
C SER A 345 -0.61 17.98 14.71
N LEU A 346 0.08 17.74 15.85
CA LEU A 346 1.53 17.73 15.94
C LEU A 346 2.13 16.40 15.47
N THR A 347 1.37 15.31 15.60
CA THR A 347 1.80 13.94 15.27
C THR A 347 0.87 13.30 14.27
N LEU A 348 1.37 12.26 13.55
CA LEU A 348 0.53 11.43 12.67
C LEU A 348 -0.64 10.80 13.43
N ASN A 349 -0.42 10.40 14.68
CA ASN A 349 -1.46 9.77 15.48
C ASN A 349 -2.61 10.76 15.76
N GLU A 350 -2.31 12.01 16.13
CA GLU A 350 -3.32 13.06 16.27
C GLU A 350 -4.04 13.34 14.94
N PHE A 351 -3.29 13.38 13.83
CA PHE A 351 -3.85 13.63 12.51
C PHE A 351 -4.83 12.54 12.08
N LYS A 352 -4.50 11.28 12.28
CA LYS A 352 -5.39 10.14 11.98
C LYS A 352 -6.68 10.13 12.81
N HIS A 353 -6.66 10.71 14.00
CA HIS A 353 -7.82 10.82 14.88
C HIS A 353 -8.59 12.13 14.72
N SER A 354 -8.21 12.97 13.75
CA SER A 354 -8.87 14.26 13.49
C SER A 354 -10.10 14.19 12.61
N PHE A 355 -10.78 13.01 12.52
CA PHE A 355 -11.96 12.80 11.65
C PHE A 355 -13.14 13.74 11.93
N HIS A 356 -13.11 14.52 13.01
CA HIS A 356 -14.09 15.59 13.24
C HIS A 356 -13.97 16.74 12.21
N ASN A 357 -12.85 16.78 11.49
CA ASN A 357 -12.54 17.80 10.49
C ASN A 357 -12.75 17.29 9.05
N ILE A 358 -13.49 16.20 8.86
CA ILE A 358 -13.75 15.65 7.55
C ILE A 358 -15.23 15.83 7.18
N ILE A 359 -15.46 16.42 6.02
CA ILE A 359 -16.77 16.51 5.42
C ILE A 359 -16.85 15.66 4.16
N GLN A 360 -18.06 15.12 3.92
CA GLN A 360 -18.42 14.44 2.68
C GLN A 360 -19.11 15.44 1.76
N ARG A 361 -18.80 15.38 0.49
CA ARG A 361 -19.45 16.21 -0.54
C ARG A 361 -20.79 15.64 -0.98
#